data_f65786460f8d31614e73c7815a9d48b6
#
_entry.id   f65786460f8d31614e73c7815a9d48b6
#
_cell.length_a   1.000
_cell.length_b   1.000
_cell.length_c   1.000
_cell.angle_alpha   90.00
_cell.angle_beta   90.00
_cell.angle_gamma   90.00
#
_symmetry.space_group_name_H-M   'P 1'
#
loop_
_entity.id
_entity.type
_entity.pdbx_description
1 polymer ?
#
loop_
_entity_poly.entity_id
_entity_poly.type
_entity_poly.pdbx_seq_one_letter_code
_entity_poly.pdbx_strand_id
1 'polypeptide(L)'
;MGTQMKITKTEKRRVYLDNAATTCVSDTAFEAMKPFLRGSFGNPSALYAEAREARAAVERAREEIASLIGAAPHEVYFTSCGTESDNWAIKGSMRAQAKAKGRKGRFVTSTFEHPAVLNSAQALAG
;
A
#
# COMPACT_ATOMS: atom_id res chain seq x y z
N MET A 1 -20.92 44.92 -40.66
CA MET A 1 -19.95 44.38 -39.68
C MET A 1 -20.57 43.16 -38.99
N GLY A 2 -20.24 41.97 -39.44
CA GLY A 2 -20.81 40.73 -38.89
C GLY A 2 -19.97 40.25 -37.67
N THR A 3 -20.59 40.18 -36.51
CA THR A 3 -19.98 39.63 -35.30
C THR A 3 -19.94 38.12 -35.42
N GLN A 4 -18.77 37.58 -35.71
CA GLN A 4 -18.57 36.12 -35.65
C GLN A 4 -18.65 35.64 -34.19
N MET A 5 -19.70 34.86 -33.90
CA MET A 5 -19.86 34.18 -32.64
C MET A 5 -18.80 33.08 -32.55
N LYS A 6 -17.75 33.27 -31.69
CA LYS A 6 -16.79 32.23 -31.36
C LYS A 6 -17.49 31.15 -30.54
N ILE A 7 -17.75 30.02 -31.17
CA ILE A 7 -18.19 28.81 -30.44
C ILE A 7 -16.96 28.30 -29.66
N THR A 8 -16.87 28.62 -28.40
CA THR A 8 -15.89 28.00 -27.48
C THR A 8 -16.26 26.54 -27.30
N LYS A 9 -15.43 25.67 -27.84
CA LYS A 9 -15.54 24.23 -27.63
C LYS A 9 -15.42 23.99 -26.14
N THR A 10 -16.52 23.68 -25.45
CA THR A 10 -16.51 23.28 -24.05
C THR A 10 -15.76 21.96 -23.96
N GLU A 11 -14.55 21.98 -23.42
CA GLU A 11 -13.81 20.75 -23.10
C GLU A 11 -14.65 19.92 -22.14
N LYS A 12 -15.00 18.70 -22.56
CA LYS A 12 -15.72 17.76 -21.70
C LYS A 12 -14.86 17.46 -20.49
N ARG A 13 -15.31 17.82 -19.28
CA ARG A 13 -14.65 17.48 -18.03
C ARG A 13 -14.53 15.95 -17.93
N ARG A 14 -13.30 15.44 -17.89
CA ARG A 14 -13.04 14.02 -17.58
C ARG A 14 -13.14 13.83 -16.07
N VAL A 15 -13.89 12.82 -15.66
CA VAL A 15 -14.02 12.43 -14.24
C VAL A 15 -13.48 11.01 -14.12
N TYR A 16 -12.49 10.82 -13.26
CA TYR A 16 -11.96 9.51 -12.90
C TYR A 16 -12.64 9.04 -11.61
N LEU A 17 -13.30 7.88 -11.64
CA LEU A 17 -14.10 7.36 -10.53
C LEU A 17 -13.57 6.03 -9.96
N ASP A 18 -12.52 5.46 -10.55
CA ASP A 18 -11.96 4.17 -10.14
C ASP A 18 -10.77 4.32 -9.18
N ASN A 19 -10.97 5.09 -8.12
CA ASN A 19 -9.92 5.33 -7.12
C ASN A 19 -9.58 4.08 -6.28
N ALA A 20 -10.43 3.04 -6.32
CA ALA A 20 -10.12 1.76 -5.70
C ALA A 20 -9.04 0.98 -6.45
N ALA A 21 -8.95 1.14 -7.77
CA ALA A 21 -7.90 0.51 -8.57
C ALA A 21 -6.57 1.25 -8.43
N THR A 22 -6.60 2.58 -8.57
CA THR A 22 -5.41 3.44 -8.43
C THR A 22 -5.83 4.90 -8.24
N THR A 23 -4.91 5.73 -7.78
CA THR A 23 -5.10 7.18 -7.66
C THR A 23 -3.80 7.93 -7.93
N CYS A 24 -3.89 9.20 -8.28
CA CYS A 24 -2.72 10.05 -8.40
C CYS A 24 -2.02 10.20 -7.04
N VAL A 25 -0.69 10.23 -7.08
CA VAL A 25 0.09 10.67 -5.92
C VAL A 25 -0.22 12.13 -5.66
N SER A 26 -0.57 12.49 -4.43
CA SER A 26 -0.82 13.89 -4.06
C SER A 26 0.48 14.71 -4.08
N ASP A 27 0.36 16.02 -4.30
CA ASP A 27 1.53 16.91 -4.27
C ASP A 27 2.29 16.83 -2.96
N THR A 28 1.57 16.74 -1.84
CA THR A 28 2.17 16.57 -0.50
C THR A 28 2.99 15.28 -0.40
N ALA A 29 2.43 14.16 -0.86
CA ALA A 29 3.14 12.88 -0.86
C ALA A 29 4.34 12.91 -1.81
N PHE A 30 4.18 13.49 -3.01
CA PHE A 30 5.25 13.60 -4.00
C PHE A 30 6.44 14.43 -3.46
N GLU A 31 6.20 15.59 -2.88
CA GLU A 31 7.26 16.43 -2.30
C GLU A 31 7.95 15.75 -1.11
N ALA A 32 7.21 14.99 -0.29
CA ALA A 32 7.80 14.20 0.80
C ALA A 32 8.69 13.05 0.29
N MET A 33 8.35 12.42 -0.83
CA MET A 33 9.12 11.32 -1.45
C MET A 33 10.35 11.81 -2.21
N LYS A 34 10.29 13.00 -2.80
CA LYS A 34 11.28 13.55 -3.73
C LYS A 34 12.74 13.54 -3.22
N PRO A 35 13.04 13.87 -1.94
CA PRO A 35 14.41 13.77 -1.42
C PRO A 35 14.98 12.35 -1.50
N PHE A 36 14.16 11.34 -1.25
CA PHE A 36 14.57 9.93 -1.23
C PHE A 36 14.75 9.32 -2.63
N LEU A 37 14.19 9.95 -3.66
CA LEU A 37 14.35 9.51 -5.05
C LEU A 37 15.68 9.95 -5.66
N ARG A 38 16.39 10.94 -5.09
CA ARG A 38 17.62 11.53 -5.67
C ARG A 38 18.76 11.74 -4.67
N GLY A 39 18.46 12.20 -3.47
CA GLY A 39 19.47 12.62 -2.48
C GLY A 39 19.72 11.54 -1.43
N SER A 40 18.71 11.20 -0.65
CA SER A 40 18.79 10.28 0.49
C SER A 40 18.41 8.85 0.09
N PHE A 41 19.12 8.28 -0.89
CA PHE A 41 18.83 6.96 -1.49
C PHE A 41 19.54 5.78 -0.80
N GLY A 42 20.06 5.97 0.41
CA GLY A 42 20.80 4.94 1.14
C GLY A 42 19.95 3.69 1.43
N ASN A 43 20.60 2.52 1.40
CA ASN A 43 19.95 1.27 1.81
C ASN A 43 19.72 1.28 3.33
N PRO A 44 18.47 1.29 3.83
CA PRO A 44 18.17 1.39 5.27
C PRO A 44 18.71 0.22 6.11
N SER A 45 19.09 -0.90 5.48
CA SER A 45 19.65 -2.07 6.16
C SER A 45 21.18 -2.02 6.33
N ALA A 46 21.86 -1.05 5.70
CA ALA A 46 23.31 -0.91 5.80
C ALA A 46 23.73 -0.13 7.06
N LEU A 47 25.05 -0.03 7.31
CA LEU A 47 25.61 0.57 8.53
C LEU A 47 26.20 1.98 8.33
N TYR A 48 26.37 2.42 7.09
CA TYR A 48 26.96 3.73 6.77
C TYR A 48 25.98 4.91 6.99
N ALA A 49 26.47 6.14 6.86
CA ALA A 49 25.74 7.35 7.23
C ALA A 49 24.43 7.53 6.42
N GLU A 50 24.50 7.35 5.11
CA GLU A 50 23.35 7.49 4.20
C GLU A 50 22.24 6.46 4.52
N ALA A 51 22.64 5.28 4.99
CA ALA A 51 21.72 4.24 5.44
C ALA A 51 20.98 4.64 6.72
N ARG A 52 21.64 5.34 7.64
CA ARG A 52 21.01 5.80 8.88
C ARG A 52 19.91 6.82 8.60
N GLU A 53 20.13 7.74 7.66
CA GLU A 53 19.13 8.71 7.23
C GLU A 53 17.90 8.02 6.63
N ALA A 54 18.12 7.10 5.69
CA ALA A 54 17.06 6.32 5.06
C ALA A 54 16.27 5.49 6.10
N ARG A 55 16.98 4.84 7.03
CA ARG A 55 16.35 4.07 8.12
C ARG A 55 15.49 4.98 9.01
N ALA A 56 16.00 6.13 9.42
CA ALA A 56 15.25 7.07 10.26
C ALA A 56 13.97 7.56 9.56
N ALA A 57 14.00 7.76 8.24
CA ALA A 57 12.81 8.12 7.47
C ALA A 57 11.77 6.99 7.43
N VAL A 58 12.19 5.74 7.21
CA VAL A 58 11.30 4.58 7.23
C VAL A 58 10.67 4.39 8.61
N GLU A 59 11.44 4.52 9.69
CA GLU A 59 10.89 4.35 11.05
C GLU A 59 9.93 5.49 11.42
N ARG A 60 10.20 6.74 11.06
CA ARG A 60 9.21 7.84 11.25
C ARG A 60 7.91 7.56 10.50
N ALA A 61 7.97 7.15 9.24
CA ALA A 61 6.76 6.79 8.49
C ALA A 61 5.98 5.63 9.13
N ARG A 62 6.70 4.66 9.69
CA ARG A 62 6.12 3.54 10.43
C ARG A 62 5.39 4.00 11.70
N GLU A 63 6.02 4.88 12.49
CA GLU A 63 5.46 5.46 13.71
C GLU A 63 4.20 6.29 13.40
N GLU A 64 4.24 7.09 12.35
CA GLU A 64 3.09 7.90 11.91
C GLU A 64 1.91 7.01 11.50
N ILE A 65 2.13 5.97 10.69
CA ILE A 65 1.08 5.04 10.28
C ILE A 65 0.53 4.29 11.50
N ALA A 66 1.40 3.78 12.37
CA ALA A 66 1.00 3.09 13.58
C ALA A 66 0.10 3.97 14.47
N SER A 67 0.49 5.23 14.65
CA SER A 67 -0.31 6.21 15.41
C SER A 67 -1.70 6.44 14.79
N LEU A 68 -1.78 6.53 13.46
CA LEU A 68 -3.06 6.75 12.76
C LEU A 68 -4.05 5.59 12.92
N ILE A 69 -3.56 4.36 13.02
CA ILE A 69 -4.40 3.17 13.13
C ILE A 69 -4.49 2.60 14.56
N GLY A 70 -3.86 3.27 15.54
CA GLY A 70 -3.84 2.82 16.93
C GLY A 70 -3.05 1.54 17.18
N ALA A 71 -2.01 1.29 16.36
CA ALA A 71 -1.11 0.15 16.47
C ALA A 71 0.25 0.55 17.08
N ALA A 72 1.04 -0.44 17.49
CA ALA A 72 2.44 -0.22 17.83
C ALA A 72 3.31 -0.24 16.56
N PRO A 73 4.43 0.52 16.49
CA PRO A 73 5.26 0.58 15.28
C PRO A 73 5.75 -0.79 14.78
N HIS A 74 6.04 -1.73 15.68
CA HIS A 74 6.47 -3.08 15.32
C HIS A 74 5.36 -3.97 14.72
N GLU A 75 4.10 -3.53 14.73
CA GLU A 75 2.96 -4.20 14.10
C GLU A 75 2.71 -3.72 12.66
N VAL A 76 3.42 -2.68 12.21
CA VAL A 76 3.31 -2.12 10.85
C VAL A 76 4.45 -2.65 9.97
N TYR A 77 4.10 -3.23 8.85
CA TYR A 77 5.04 -3.79 7.86
C TYR A 77 4.80 -3.18 6.49
N PHE A 78 5.86 -2.68 5.87
CA PHE A 78 5.82 -2.21 4.48
C PHE A 78 6.02 -3.38 3.54
N THR A 79 5.18 -3.47 2.52
CA THR A 79 5.22 -4.48 1.47
C THR A 79 5.35 -3.83 0.10
N SER A 80 5.69 -4.60 -0.92
CA SER A 80 5.82 -4.10 -2.29
C SER A 80 4.47 -3.78 -2.95
N CYS A 81 3.39 -4.44 -2.53
CA CYS A 81 2.05 -4.26 -3.09
C CYS A 81 0.96 -4.90 -2.22
N GLY A 82 -0.31 -4.60 -2.54
CA GLY A 82 -1.47 -5.19 -1.86
C GLY A 82 -1.53 -6.71 -1.94
N THR A 83 -1.14 -7.29 -3.06
CA THR A 83 -1.08 -8.76 -3.21
C THR A 83 -0.14 -9.41 -2.20
N GLU A 84 1.02 -8.82 -1.95
CA GLU A 84 1.94 -9.29 -0.91
C GLU A 84 1.33 -9.15 0.48
N SER A 85 0.72 -8.00 0.77
CA SER A 85 0.03 -7.76 2.05
C SER A 85 -1.07 -8.77 2.32
N ASP A 86 -1.94 -9.03 1.34
CA ASP A 86 -3.03 -10.00 1.45
C ASP A 86 -2.50 -11.42 1.71
N ASN A 87 -1.50 -11.83 0.94
CA ASN A 87 -0.88 -13.15 1.10
C ASN A 87 -0.24 -13.29 2.49
N TRP A 88 0.47 -12.28 2.94
CA TRP A 88 1.13 -12.31 4.24
C TRP A 88 0.11 -12.35 5.38
N ALA A 89 -0.88 -11.47 5.36
CA ALA A 89 -1.93 -11.42 6.37
C ALA A 89 -2.72 -12.73 6.45
N ILE A 90 -3.21 -13.24 5.32
CA ILE A 90 -4.06 -14.44 5.27
C ILE A 90 -3.24 -15.69 5.62
N LYS A 91 -2.17 -15.97 4.87
CA LYS A 91 -1.37 -17.18 5.06
C LYS A 91 -0.63 -17.17 6.39
N GLY A 92 -0.11 -16.00 6.80
CA GLY A 92 0.59 -15.83 8.08
C GLY A 92 -0.33 -16.10 9.26
N SER A 93 -1.49 -15.45 9.30
CA SER A 93 -2.47 -15.62 10.38
C SER A 93 -2.98 -17.05 10.49
N MET A 94 -3.32 -17.68 9.35
CA MET A 94 -3.84 -19.05 9.34
C MET A 94 -2.77 -20.07 9.78
N ARG A 95 -1.52 -19.89 9.36
CA ARG A 95 -0.40 -20.75 9.81
C ARG A 95 -0.10 -20.57 11.29
N ALA A 96 -0.10 -19.33 11.79
CA ALA A 96 0.10 -19.03 13.20
C ALA A 96 -0.99 -19.67 14.07
N GLN A 97 -2.27 -19.55 13.66
CA GLN A 97 -3.39 -20.19 14.34
C GLN A 97 -3.28 -21.73 14.32
N ALA A 98 -2.93 -22.31 13.19
CA ALA A 98 -2.76 -23.76 13.08
C ALA A 98 -1.66 -24.26 14.01
N LYS A 99 -0.53 -23.56 14.07
CA LYS A 99 0.58 -23.87 15.00
C LYS A 99 0.15 -23.77 16.46
N ALA A 100 -0.55 -22.69 16.84
CA ALA A 100 -0.99 -22.47 18.22
C ALA A 100 -2.06 -23.46 18.69
N LYS A 101 -2.96 -23.89 17.79
CA LYS A 101 -4.10 -24.76 18.12
C LYS A 101 -3.87 -26.24 17.78
N GLY A 102 -2.74 -26.60 17.19
CA GLY A 102 -2.44 -27.98 16.74
C GLY A 102 -3.38 -28.50 15.63
N ARG A 103 -4.18 -27.65 15.00
CA ARG A 103 -5.11 -28.00 13.93
C ARG A 103 -5.32 -26.85 12.96
N LYS A 104 -5.67 -27.17 11.69
CA LYS A 104 -6.03 -26.16 10.70
C LYS A 104 -7.23 -25.33 11.18
N GLY A 105 -7.15 -24.02 11.00
CA GLY A 105 -8.24 -23.08 11.26
C GLY A 105 -9.26 -23.08 10.13
N ARG A 106 -10.33 -22.29 10.29
CA ARG A 106 -11.30 -21.99 9.24
C ARG A 106 -11.06 -20.57 8.74
N PHE A 107 -10.95 -20.39 7.43
CA PHE A 107 -10.95 -19.11 6.75
C PHE A 107 -12.26 -18.96 5.97
N VAL A 108 -12.96 -17.85 6.14
CA VAL A 108 -14.21 -17.53 5.45
C VAL A 108 -13.98 -16.28 4.62
N THR A 109 -14.36 -16.32 3.35
CA THR A 109 -14.23 -15.21 2.41
C THR A 109 -15.40 -15.21 1.43
N SER A 110 -15.58 -14.12 0.66
CA SER A 110 -16.57 -14.05 -0.40
C SER A 110 -16.03 -14.63 -1.72
N THR A 111 -16.92 -14.93 -2.65
CA THR A 111 -16.55 -15.46 -3.98
C THR A 111 -16.15 -14.36 -4.97
N PHE A 112 -16.38 -13.10 -4.64
CA PHE A 112 -16.08 -11.93 -5.48
C PHE A 112 -14.89 -11.09 -4.98
N GLU A 113 -14.06 -11.69 -4.13
CA GLU A 113 -12.82 -11.06 -3.65
C GLU A 113 -11.78 -10.93 -4.77
N HIS A 114 -10.82 -10.05 -4.54
CA HIS A 114 -9.66 -9.94 -5.43
C HIS A 114 -8.89 -11.27 -5.52
N PRO A 115 -8.31 -11.63 -6.68
CA PRO A 115 -7.55 -12.88 -6.86
C PRO A 115 -6.47 -13.13 -5.81
N ALA A 116 -5.85 -12.08 -5.25
CA ALA A 116 -4.86 -12.22 -4.17
C ALA A 116 -5.44 -12.89 -2.91
N VAL A 117 -6.70 -12.61 -2.59
CA VAL A 117 -7.43 -13.22 -1.45
C VAL A 117 -7.87 -14.64 -1.83
N LEU A 118 -8.54 -14.80 -2.99
CA LEU A 118 -9.06 -16.11 -3.42
C LEU A 118 -7.95 -17.15 -3.59
N ASN A 119 -6.85 -16.78 -4.27
CA ASN A 119 -5.72 -17.70 -4.47
C ASN A 119 -5.03 -18.04 -3.14
N SER A 120 -4.99 -17.11 -2.19
CA SER A 120 -4.47 -17.36 -0.85
C SER A 120 -5.35 -18.34 -0.08
N ALA A 121 -6.67 -18.21 -0.19
CA ALA A 121 -7.63 -19.13 0.42
C ALA A 121 -7.51 -20.53 -0.18
N GLN A 122 -7.43 -20.65 -1.51
CA GLN A 122 -7.24 -21.92 -2.21
C GLN A 122 -5.94 -22.62 -1.78
N ALA A 123 -4.84 -21.88 -1.69
CA ALA A 123 -3.54 -22.43 -1.28
C ALA A 123 -3.52 -22.94 0.19
N LEU A 124 -4.47 -22.51 1.02
CA LEU A 124 -4.62 -22.97 2.42
C LEU A 124 -5.56 -24.17 2.54
N ALA A 125 -6.39 -24.42 1.52
CA ALA A 125 -7.35 -25.54 1.52
C ALA A 125 -6.67 -26.90 1.21
N GLY A 126 -5.58 -26.89 0.44
CA GLY A 126 -4.74 -28.08 0.19
C GLY A 126 -3.76 -28.33 1.33
#